data_05ee226ae171f1f8e446128b928d1bbd
#
_entry.id   05ee226ae171f1f8e446128b928d1bbd
#
_cell.length_a   1.000
_cell.length_b   1.000
_cell.length_c   1.000
_cell.angle_alpha   90.00
_cell.angle_beta   90.00
_cell.angle_gamma   90.00
#
_symmetry.space_group_name_H-M   'P 1'
#
loop_
_entity.id
_entity.type
_entity.pdbx_description
1 polymer ?
#
loop_
_entity_poly.entity_id
_entity_poly.type
_entity_poly.pdbx_seq_one_letter_code
_entity_poly.pdbx_strand_id
1 'polypeptide(L)'
;MNVRQAESLVYKYMAKHDLPDEWLFRWQNKKGALGTCSFRDKEIRLSKWYVELNDLISVRDTILHEIAHALSYVRHGSKGIGHGRLWKDI
;
A
#
# COMPACT_ATOMS: atom_id res chain seq x y z
N MET A 1 -2.24 -15.83 -3.75
CA MET A 1 -2.76 -14.97 -4.82
C MET A 1 -1.72 -14.83 -5.92
N ASN A 2 -2.16 -14.69 -7.16
CA ASN A 2 -1.28 -14.47 -8.30
C ASN A 2 -0.67 -13.06 -8.26
N VAL A 3 0.62 -12.94 -8.57
CA VAL A 3 1.34 -11.65 -8.54
C VAL A 3 0.71 -10.64 -9.50
N ARG A 4 0.32 -11.08 -10.70
CA ARG A 4 -0.29 -10.22 -11.71
C ARG A 4 -1.64 -9.68 -11.25
N GLN A 5 -2.45 -10.51 -10.62
CA GLN A 5 -3.74 -10.10 -10.06
C GLN A 5 -3.55 -9.10 -8.93
N ALA A 6 -2.55 -9.32 -8.08
CA ALA A 6 -2.26 -8.42 -6.97
C ALA A 6 -1.83 -7.04 -7.49
N GLU A 7 -0.99 -6.99 -8.51
CA GLU A 7 -0.55 -5.74 -9.11
C GLU A 7 -1.72 -4.94 -9.68
N SER A 8 -2.61 -5.62 -10.41
CA SER A 8 -3.83 -4.98 -10.93
C SER A 8 -4.69 -4.42 -9.81
N LEU A 9 -4.78 -5.16 -8.71
CA LEU A 9 -5.56 -4.74 -7.55
C LEU A 9 -4.97 -3.49 -6.90
N VAL A 10 -3.63 -3.41 -6.82
CA VAL A 10 -2.96 -2.21 -6.28
C VAL A 10 -3.33 -0.99 -7.10
N TYR A 11 -3.20 -1.05 -8.43
CA TYR A 11 -3.50 0.08 -9.30
C TYR A 11 -4.97 0.47 -9.23
N LYS A 12 -5.85 -0.51 -9.13
CA LYS A 12 -7.29 -0.26 -8.97
C LYS A 12 -7.57 0.56 -7.71
N TYR A 13 -6.98 0.18 -6.59
CA TYR A 13 -7.23 0.88 -5.33
C TYR A 13 -6.50 2.23 -5.26
N MET A 14 -5.33 2.34 -5.86
CA MET A 14 -4.65 3.63 -5.96
C MET A 14 -5.52 4.64 -6.70
N ALA A 15 -6.12 4.23 -7.81
CA ALA A 15 -7.02 5.07 -8.59
C ALA A 15 -8.33 5.37 -7.85
N LYS A 16 -8.92 4.35 -7.24
CA LYS A 16 -10.18 4.48 -6.52
C LYS A 16 -10.10 5.49 -5.38
N HIS A 17 -8.97 5.54 -4.71
CA HIS A 17 -8.77 6.44 -3.57
C HIS A 17 -8.05 7.73 -3.94
N ASP A 18 -7.92 8.01 -5.23
CA ASP A 18 -7.33 9.25 -5.75
C ASP A 18 -5.92 9.53 -5.22
N LEU A 19 -5.10 8.49 -5.11
CA LEU A 19 -3.71 8.68 -4.75
C LEU A 19 -3.02 9.45 -5.88
N PRO A 20 -2.25 10.52 -5.59
CA PRO A 20 -1.61 11.32 -6.64
C PRO A 20 -0.76 10.47 -7.59
N ASP A 21 -0.72 10.87 -8.86
CA ASP A 21 -0.02 10.12 -9.91
C ASP A 21 1.48 9.95 -9.66
N GLU A 22 2.06 10.79 -8.82
CA GLU A 22 3.48 10.68 -8.48
C GLU A 22 3.78 9.48 -7.60
N TRP A 23 2.76 8.86 -6.99
CA TRP A 23 2.90 7.63 -6.23
C TRP A 23 2.95 6.44 -7.16
N LEU A 24 3.95 5.56 -6.94
CA LEU A 24 4.18 4.39 -7.76
C LEU A 24 4.07 3.11 -6.95
N PHE A 25 3.91 2.00 -7.64
CA PHE A 25 3.93 0.68 -7.02
C PHE A 25 5.21 -0.05 -7.41
N ARG A 26 5.84 -0.76 -6.46
CA ARG A 26 6.98 -1.61 -6.71
C ARG A 26 6.89 -2.91 -5.93
N TRP A 27 7.40 -3.97 -6.53
CA TRP A 27 7.57 -5.24 -5.84
C TRP A 27 8.83 -5.22 -4.97
N GLN A 28 8.80 -5.97 -3.85
CA GLN A 28 9.98 -6.19 -3.02
C GLN A 28 10.07 -7.68 -2.69
N ASN A 29 11.29 -8.15 -2.36
CA ASN A 29 11.54 -9.55 -2.02
C ASN A 29 11.87 -9.75 -0.54
N LYS A 30 11.41 -8.87 0.32
CA LYS A 30 11.63 -8.97 1.76
C LYS A 30 10.68 -9.98 2.36
N LYS A 31 11.21 -10.91 3.16
CA LYS A 31 10.40 -11.90 3.86
C LYS A 31 9.80 -11.36 5.15
N GLY A 32 10.41 -10.36 5.74
CA GLY A 32 9.97 -9.80 7.02
C GLY A 32 8.90 -8.73 6.94
N ALA A 33 8.56 -8.26 5.74
CA ALA A 33 7.57 -7.21 5.55
C ALA A 33 6.56 -7.64 4.49
N LEU A 34 5.27 -7.55 4.83
CA LEU A 34 4.18 -7.92 3.92
C LEU A 34 3.99 -6.85 2.85
N GLY A 35 3.98 -5.61 3.29
CA GLY A 35 3.88 -4.45 2.44
C GLY A 35 4.56 -3.28 3.12
N THR A 36 4.86 -2.24 2.34
CA THR A 36 5.54 -1.06 2.83
C THR A 36 5.02 0.17 2.10
N CYS A 37 4.95 1.28 2.81
CA CYS A 37 4.68 2.58 2.21
C CYS A 37 5.91 3.46 2.43
N SER A 38 6.58 3.84 1.34
CA SER A 38 7.74 4.74 1.42
C SER A 38 7.29 6.16 1.13
N PHE A 39 7.30 7.00 2.16
CA PHE A 39 6.93 8.42 2.00
C PHE A 39 8.01 9.19 1.25
N ARG A 40 9.26 8.82 1.47
CA ARG A 40 10.38 9.45 0.81
C ARG A 40 10.34 9.23 -0.70
N ASP A 41 10.12 7.99 -1.12
CA ASP A 41 10.15 7.60 -2.52
C ASP A 41 8.78 7.68 -3.17
N LYS A 42 7.73 7.91 -2.39
CA LYS A 42 6.33 7.90 -2.82
C LYS A 42 6.00 6.59 -3.52
N GLU A 43 6.23 5.49 -2.80
CA GLU A 43 6.00 4.14 -3.32
C GLU A 43 5.17 3.30 -2.37
N ILE A 44 4.25 2.54 -2.95
CA ILE A 44 3.57 1.45 -2.28
C ILE A 44 4.29 0.18 -2.72
N ARG A 45 4.69 -0.66 -1.77
CA ARG A 45 5.43 -1.89 -2.04
C ARG A 45 4.73 -3.09 -1.44
N LEU A 46 4.78 -4.21 -2.16
CA LEU A 46 4.30 -5.50 -1.66
C LEU A 46 5.38 -6.55 -1.84
N SER A 47 5.46 -7.47 -0.89
CA SER A 47 6.35 -8.62 -1.00
C SER A 47 5.72 -9.67 -1.91
N LYS A 48 6.45 -10.11 -2.94
CA LYS A 48 6.01 -11.22 -3.78
C LYS A 48 5.79 -12.49 -2.96
N TRP A 49 6.68 -12.74 -1.99
CA TRP A 49 6.60 -13.85 -1.07
C TRP A 49 5.26 -13.92 -0.38
N TYR A 50 4.87 -12.80 0.20
CA TYR A 50 3.62 -12.69 0.93
C TYR A 50 2.42 -12.90 0.02
N VAL A 51 2.43 -12.24 -1.14
CA VAL A 51 1.30 -12.30 -2.08
C VAL A 51 1.07 -13.75 -2.56
N GLU A 52 2.13 -14.46 -2.91
CA GLU A 52 2.01 -15.82 -3.42
C GLU A 52 1.53 -16.81 -2.36
N LEU A 53 1.78 -16.53 -1.08
CA LEU A 53 1.40 -17.40 0.03
C LEU A 53 0.04 -17.07 0.65
N ASN A 54 -0.60 -15.99 0.24
CA ASN A 54 -1.82 -15.51 0.88
C ASN A 54 -2.97 -15.36 -0.10
N ASP A 55 -4.18 -15.25 0.46
CA ASP A 55 -5.40 -15.13 -0.34
C ASP A 55 -5.73 -13.67 -0.68
N LEU A 56 -6.78 -13.52 -1.48
CA LEU A 56 -7.25 -12.22 -1.93
C LEU A 56 -7.57 -11.27 -0.76
N ILE A 57 -8.23 -11.78 0.26
CA ILE A 57 -8.68 -10.94 1.38
C ILE A 57 -7.48 -10.37 2.13
N SER A 58 -6.50 -11.22 2.46
CA SER A 58 -5.30 -10.80 3.17
C SER A 58 -4.47 -9.81 2.34
N VAL A 59 -4.31 -10.10 1.06
CA VAL A 59 -3.53 -9.22 0.17
C VAL A 59 -4.22 -7.88 0.01
N ARG A 60 -5.55 -7.88 -0.22
CA ARG A 60 -6.33 -6.65 -0.34
C ARG A 60 -6.21 -5.79 0.91
N ASP A 61 -6.33 -6.40 2.09
CA ASP A 61 -6.24 -5.65 3.35
C ASP A 61 -4.87 -5.01 3.52
N THR A 62 -3.80 -5.71 3.13
CA THR A 62 -2.45 -5.14 3.17
C THR A 62 -2.31 -3.97 2.19
N ILE A 63 -2.83 -4.12 0.97
CA ILE A 63 -2.82 -3.04 -0.03
C ILE A 63 -3.52 -1.80 0.51
N LEU A 64 -4.72 -1.97 1.05
CA LEU A 64 -5.50 -0.86 1.59
C LEU A 64 -4.82 -0.21 2.79
N HIS A 65 -4.14 -1.01 3.61
CA HIS A 65 -3.37 -0.50 4.74
C HIS A 65 -2.26 0.44 4.28
N GLU A 66 -1.50 0.04 3.25
CA GLU A 66 -0.39 0.86 2.75
C GLU A 66 -0.90 2.10 2.02
N ILE A 67 -2.00 1.97 1.27
CA ILE A 67 -2.61 3.12 0.61
C ILE A 67 -3.15 4.12 1.65
N ALA A 68 -3.71 3.63 2.76
CA ALA A 68 -4.18 4.50 3.84
C ALA A 68 -3.03 5.32 4.44
N HIS A 69 -1.86 4.71 4.61
CA HIS A 69 -0.66 5.43 5.05
C HIS A 69 -0.29 6.53 4.06
N ALA A 70 -0.28 6.21 2.77
CA ALA A 70 0.07 7.18 1.73
C ALA A 70 -0.92 8.34 1.71
N LEU A 71 -2.21 8.06 1.77
CA LEU A 71 -3.26 9.09 1.78
C LEU A 71 -3.16 9.97 3.01
N SER A 72 -2.91 9.37 4.17
CA SER A 72 -2.74 10.13 5.40
C SER A 72 -1.56 11.09 5.30
N TYR A 73 -0.45 10.63 4.73
CA TYR A 73 0.71 11.49 4.49
C TYR A 73 0.39 12.63 3.51
N VAL A 74 -0.30 12.33 2.42
CA VAL A 74 -0.68 13.33 1.41
C VAL A 74 -1.56 14.41 2.02
N ARG A 75 -2.51 14.03 2.88
CA ARG A 75 -3.46 14.96 3.48
C ARG A 75 -2.92 15.73 4.67
N HIS A 76 -2.05 15.10 5.45
CA HIS A 76 -1.62 15.63 6.75
C HIS A 76 -0.11 15.83 6.89
N GLY A 77 0.65 15.51 5.85
CA GLY A 77 2.11 15.61 5.90
C GLY A 77 2.69 14.66 6.94
N SER A 78 3.72 15.10 7.65
CA SER A 78 4.39 14.26 8.64
C SER A 78 3.48 13.78 9.76
N LYS A 79 2.37 14.45 10.01
CA LYS A 79 1.39 14.05 11.02
C LYS A 79 0.64 12.78 10.63
N GLY A 80 0.63 12.45 9.34
CA GLY A 80 -0.06 11.26 8.85
C GLY A 80 0.78 9.99 8.85
N ILE A 81 2.04 10.06 9.29
CA ILE A 81 2.96 8.92 9.24
C ILE A 81 2.62 7.82 10.25
N GLY A 82 2.16 8.19 11.44
CA GLY A 82 1.86 7.22 12.49
C GLY A 82 0.52 6.51 12.31
N HIS A 83 0.31 5.43 13.07
CA HIS A 83 -0.96 4.70 13.14
C HIS A 83 -1.93 5.39 14.10
N GLY A 84 -2.08 6.68 13.93
CA GLY A 84 -2.93 7.45 14.80
C GLY A 84 -4.35 7.58 14.29
N ARG A 85 -5.08 8.48 14.93
CA ARG A 85 -6.48 8.77 14.61
C ARG A 85 -6.66 9.21 13.15
N LEU A 86 -5.73 10.01 12.64
CA LEU A 86 -5.80 10.53 11.26
C LEU A 86 -5.77 9.39 10.25
N TRP A 87 -4.98 8.38 10.52
CA TRP A 87 -4.87 7.22 9.66
C TRP A 87 -6.21 6.49 9.54
N LYS A 88 -6.94 6.38 10.63
CA LYS A 88 -8.22 5.65 10.66
C LYS A 88 -9.34 6.34 9.91
N ASP A 89 -9.20 7.61 9.64
CA ASP A 89 -10.21 8.41 8.95
C ASP A 89 -10.10 8.31 7.43
N ILE A 90 -9.12 7.55 6.94
CA ILE A 90 -8.97 7.27 5.53
C ILE A 90 -9.78 6.01 5.15
#